data_6f570723612ec36d28124c2f846b25a0
#
_entry.id   6f570723612ec36d28124c2f846b25a0
#
_cell.length_a   1.000
_cell.length_b   1.000
_cell.length_c   1.000
_cell.angle_alpha   90.00
_cell.angle_beta   90.00
_cell.angle_gamma   90.00
#
_symmetry.space_group_name_H-M   'P 1'
#
loop_
_entity.id
_entity.type
_entity.pdbx_description
1 polymer ?
#
loop_
_entity_poly.entity_id
_entity_poly.type
_entity_poly.pdbx_seq_one_letter_code
_entity_poly.pdbx_strand_id
1 'polypeptide(L)'
;MYEALLKNTPEYQKIAASLASPGPAALFGLPPAGRALLYAALQKDTGRILCVVTPGEAEATHFADDLKTLGLSAAVFPPRDFMLRPVEGAGREYEYRRLSVLGALAGGRLNAVCVPAEALLQYTVPQDEFQKNTLTL
;
A
#
# COMPACT_ATOMS: atom_id res chain seq x y z
N MET A 1 18.81 -9.04 8.59
CA MET A 1 20.23 -8.85 8.24
C MET A 1 20.40 -7.80 7.12
N TYR A 2 19.76 -7.90 5.97
CA TYR A 2 19.89 -6.93 4.86
C TYR A 2 19.43 -5.52 5.22
N GLU A 3 18.38 -5.37 6.04
CA GLU A 3 17.89 -4.07 6.51
C GLU A 3 18.93 -3.30 7.33
N ALA A 4 19.68 -4.00 8.18
CA ALA A 4 20.72 -3.37 9.00
C ALA A 4 21.89 -2.83 8.14
N LEU A 5 22.22 -3.54 7.06
CA LEU A 5 23.22 -3.06 6.10
C LEU A 5 22.74 -1.83 5.37
N LEU A 6 21.48 -1.84 4.93
CA LEU A 6 20.87 -0.70 4.23
C LEU A 6 20.84 0.55 5.12
N LYS A 7 20.42 0.41 6.39
CA LYS A 7 20.30 1.53 7.33
C LYS A 7 21.62 2.24 7.64
N ASN A 8 22.74 1.55 7.46
CA ASN A 8 24.07 2.11 7.66
C ASN A 8 24.60 2.87 6.43
N THR A 9 23.84 2.89 5.32
CA THR A 9 24.25 3.63 4.12
C THR A 9 23.92 5.12 4.24
N PRO A 10 24.79 6.02 3.78
CA PRO A 10 24.51 7.47 3.78
C PRO A 10 23.28 7.84 2.94
N GLU A 11 22.98 7.07 1.90
CA GLU A 11 21.80 7.23 1.04
C GLU A 11 20.51 6.98 1.83
N TYR A 12 20.47 5.90 2.61
CA TYR A 12 19.31 5.61 3.47
C TYR A 12 19.09 6.72 4.50
N GLN A 13 20.15 7.15 5.16
CA GLN A 13 20.07 8.22 6.17
C GLN A 13 19.55 9.54 5.59
N LYS A 14 19.98 9.90 4.37
CA LYS A 14 19.46 11.08 3.66
C LYS A 14 17.98 10.96 3.36
N ILE A 15 17.52 9.79 2.90
CA ILE A 15 16.11 9.55 2.61
C ILE A 15 15.28 9.60 3.91
N ALA A 16 15.73 8.90 4.95
CA ALA A 16 15.06 8.90 6.25
C ALA A 16 14.95 10.32 6.85
N ALA A 17 15.99 11.12 6.73
CA ALA A 17 15.98 12.52 7.15
C ALA A 17 15.01 13.38 6.29
N SER A 18 14.90 13.11 4.99
CA SER A 18 13.96 13.83 4.11
C SER A 18 12.50 13.59 4.47
N LEU A 19 12.17 12.42 5.03
CA LEU A 19 10.81 12.11 5.49
C LEU A 19 10.38 12.89 6.74
N ALA A 20 11.31 13.49 7.45
CA ALA A 20 11.02 14.37 8.58
C ALA A 20 10.61 15.79 8.15
N SER A 21 10.88 16.17 6.91
CA SER A 21 10.54 17.47 6.33
C SER A 21 9.36 17.35 5.36
N PRO A 22 8.47 18.34 5.28
CA PRO A 22 7.43 18.36 4.28
C PRO A 22 8.05 18.59 2.89
N GLY A 23 7.79 17.69 1.95
CA GLY A 23 8.22 17.84 0.57
C GLY A 23 8.44 16.51 -0.14
N PRO A 24 8.44 16.49 -1.47
CA PRO A 24 8.72 15.30 -2.24
C PRO A 24 10.21 14.97 -2.24
N ALA A 25 10.55 13.69 -2.13
CA ALA A 25 11.90 13.18 -2.37
C ALA A 25 11.89 12.33 -3.64
N ALA A 26 12.85 12.54 -4.54
CA ALA A 26 13.03 11.74 -5.74
C ALA A 26 14.15 10.72 -5.54
N LEU A 27 13.87 9.48 -5.93
CA LEU A 27 14.80 8.37 -5.80
C LEU A 27 14.98 7.68 -7.16
N PHE A 28 16.22 7.53 -7.60
CA PHE A 28 16.56 6.95 -8.89
C PHE A 28 17.53 5.78 -8.73
N GLY A 29 17.54 4.87 -9.72
CA GLY A 29 18.55 3.82 -9.82
C GLY A 29 18.30 2.58 -8.95
N LEU A 30 17.17 2.48 -8.23
CA LEU A 30 16.85 1.29 -7.47
C LEU A 30 16.09 0.25 -8.32
N PRO A 31 16.55 -1.01 -8.32
CA PRO A 31 15.78 -2.11 -8.89
C PRO A 31 14.51 -2.38 -8.06
N PRO A 32 13.50 -3.09 -8.59
CA PRO A 32 12.23 -3.35 -7.88
C PRO A 32 12.41 -3.92 -6.48
N ALA A 33 13.23 -4.96 -6.32
CA ALA A 33 13.52 -5.57 -5.02
C ALA A 33 14.22 -4.59 -4.05
N GLY A 34 15.09 -3.73 -4.56
CA GLY A 34 15.76 -2.68 -3.76
C GLY A 34 14.77 -1.64 -3.25
N ARG A 35 13.74 -1.30 -4.05
CA ARG A 35 12.64 -0.42 -3.62
C ARG A 35 11.82 -1.03 -2.52
N ALA A 36 11.44 -2.30 -2.65
CA ALA A 36 10.68 -3.00 -1.62
C ALA A 36 11.46 -3.07 -0.29
N LEU A 37 12.77 -3.39 -0.35
CA LEU A 37 13.63 -3.43 0.83
C LEU A 37 13.75 -2.05 1.51
N LEU A 38 13.94 -0.99 0.73
CA LEU A 38 14.00 0.38 1.25
C LEU A 38 12.69 0.76 1.94
N TYR A 39 11.55 0.51 1.30
CA TYR A 39 10.24 0.87 1.85
C TYR A 39 9.91 0.06 3.11
N ALA A 40 10.28 -1.23 3.15
CA ALA A 40 10.12 -2.03 4.35
C ALA A 40 10.97 -1.51 5.50
N ALA A 41 12.21 -1.11 5.25
CA ALA A 41 13.08 -0.52 6.26
C ALA A 41 12.54 0.81 6.79
N LEU A 42 12.09 1.70 5.90
CA LEU A 42 11.48 2.99 6.26
C LEU A 42 10.19 2.82 7.05
N GLN A 43 9.34 1.85 6.69
CA GLN A 43 8.12 1.55 7.42
C GLN A 43 8.43 1.12 8.86
N LYS A 44 9.39 0.21 9.03
CA LYS A 44 9.80 -0.29 10.36
C LYS A 44 10.41 0.82 11.23
N ASP A 45 11.12 1.77 10.64
CA ASP A 45 11.72 2.88 11.38
C ASP A 45 10.70 3.96 11.76
N THR A 46 9.74 4.23 10.88
CA THR A 46 8.77 5.32 11.08
C THR A 46 7.48 4.87 11.74
N GLY A 47 7.15 3.57 11.66
CA GLY A 47 5.85 3.04 12.08
C GLY A 47 4.66 3.53 11.25
N ARG A 48 4.89 4.32 10.18
CA ARG A 48 3.83 4.85 9.32
C ARG A 48 3.33 3.79 8.35
N ILE A 49 2.05 3.83 8.03
CA ILE A 49 1.48 2.99 6.99
C ILE A 49 2.02 3.45 5.63
N LEU A 50 2.55 2.49 4.84
CA LEU A 50 2.98 2.75 3.47
C LEU A 50 1.78 2.74 2.53
N CYS A 51 1.67 3.77 1.69
CA CYS A 51 0.80 3.77 0.53
C CYS A 51 1.68 3.76 -0.73
N VAL A 52 1.74 2.63 -1.43
CA VAL A 52 2.57 2.46 -2.62
C VAL A 52 1.69 2.54 -3.85
N VAL A 53 1.85 3.60 -4.64
CA VAL A 53 1.10 3.78 -5.89
C VAL A 53 1.86 3.14 -7.03
N THR A 54 1.19 2.29 -7.82
CA THR A 54 1.75 1.58 -8.96
C THR A 54 1.01 1.90 -10.24
N PRO A 55 1.63 1.70 -11.41
CA PRO A 55 0.94 1.92 -12.70
C PRO A 55 -0.29 1.03 -12.88
N GLY A 56 -0.22 -0.24 -12.44
CA GLY A 56 -1.30 -1.21 -12.62
C GLY A 56 -1.41 -2.22 -11.48
N GLU A 57 -2.40 -3.12 -11.59
CA GLU A 57 -2.72 -4.11 -10.55
C GLU A 57 -1.66 -5.21 -10.46
N ALA A 58 -1.05 -5.61 -11.58
CA ALA A 58 0.02 -6.60 -11.60
C ALA A 58 1.22 -6.14 -10.78
N GLU A 59 1.68 -4.90 -10.99
CA GLU A 59 2.77 -4.30 -10.25
C GLU A 59 2.42 -4.13 -8.76
N ALA A 60 1.17 -3.74 -8.46
CA ALA A 60 0.70 -3.65 -7.07
C ALA A 60 0.78 -5.00 -6.36
N THR A 61 0.37 -6.07 -7.04
CA THR A 61 0.40 -7.44 -6.51
C THR A 61 1.82 -7.90 -6.24
N HIS A 62 2.70 -7.78 -7.23
CA HIS A 62 4.11 -8.14 -7.08
C HIS A 62 4.77 -7.37 -5.94
N PHE A 63 4.53 -6.06 -5.86
CA PHE A 63 5.12 -5.24 -4.81
C PHE A 63 4.58 -5.58 -3.42
N ALA A 64 3.28 -5.89 -3.29
CA ALA A 64 2.69 -6.33 -2.04
C ALA A 64 3.29 -7.67 -1.58
N ASP A 65 3.55 -8.60 -2.50
CA ASP A 65 4.16 -9.90 -2.18
C ASP A 65 5.64 -9.75 -1.78
N ASP A 66 6.38 -8.85 -2.42
CA ASP A 66 7.74 -8.48 -1.99
C ASP A 66 7.74 -7.94 -0.55
N LEU A 67 6.82 -7.01 -0.24
CA LEU A 67 6.70 -6.46 1.12
C LEU A 67 6.32 -7.52 2.16
N LYS A 68 5.42 -8.47 1.82
CA LYS A 68 5.07 -9.60 2.70
C LYS A 68 6.28 -10.49 2.97
N THR A 69 7.08 -10.77 1.94
CA THR A 69 8.33 -11.53 2.07
C THR A 69 9.32 -10.85 3.02
N LEU A 70 9.29 -9.53 3.09
CA LEU A 70 10.09 -8.72 4.02
C LEU A 70 9.44 -8.56 5.41
N GLY A 71 8.32 -9.25 5.65
CA GLY A 71 7.67 -9.32 6.95
C GLY A 71 6.69 -8.19 7.25
N LEU A 72 6.19 -7.47 6.23
CA LEU A 72 5.13 -6.50 6.38
C LEU A 72 3.75 -7.13 6.13
N SER A 73 2.73 -6.63 6.84
CA SER A 73 1.33 -6.92 6.50
C SER A 73 0.91 -5.99 5.37
N ALA A 74 0.97 -6.50 4.14
CA ALA A 74 0.67 -5.71 2.94
C ALA A 74 -0.58 -6.26 2.21
N ALA A 75 -1.37 -5.37 1.62
CA ALA A 75 -2.52 -5.72 0.79
C ALA A 75 -2.57 -4.88 -0.48
N VAL A 76 -3.24 -5.40 -1.50
CA VAL A 76 -3.57 -4.66 -2.73
C VAL A 76 -4.96 -4.08 -2.59
N PHE A 77 -5.10 -2.77 -2.82
CA PHE A 77 -6.39 -2.11 -2.93
C PHE A 77 -6.82 -2.08 -4.39
N PRO A 78 -7.68 -3.00 -4.84
CA PRO A 78 -7.96 -3.19 -6.26
C PRO A 78 -8.84 -2.06 -6.81
N PRO A 79 -8.78 -1.79 -8.14
CA PRO A 79 -9.75 -0.93 -8.79
C PRO A 79 -11.14 -1.56 -8.76
N ARG A 80 -12.18 -0.76 -8.94
CA ARG A 80 -13.52 -1.27 -9.24
C ARG A 80 -13.57 -1.69 -10.70
N ASP A 81 -14.24 -2.79 -10.95
CA ASP A 81 -14.54 -3.18 -12.31
C ASP A 81 -15.63 -2.24 -12.88
N PHE A 82 -15.24 -1.40 -13.83
CA PHE A 82 -16.16 -0.57 -14.59
C PHE A 82 -16.71 -1.37 -15.77
N MET A 83 -17.59 -2.30 -15.51
CA MET A 83 -18.40 -2.84 -16.60
C MET A 83 -19.38 -1.77 -17.07
N LEU A 84 -19.20 -1.32 -18.32
CA LEU A 84 -20.11 -0.39 -19.00
C LEU A 84 -21.53 -0.95 -19.17
N ARG A 85 -21.73 -2.24 -18.90
CA ARG A 85 -23.04 -2.89 -18.84
C ARG A 85 -23.12 -3.72 -17.57
N PRO A 86 -24.20 -3.58 -16.77
CA PRO A 86 -24.45 -4.49 -15.67
C PRO A 86 -24.69 -5.89 -16.26
N VAL A 87 -23.72 -6.78 -16.09
CA VAL A 87 -23.93 -8.19 -16.36
C VAL A 87 -24.58 -8.77 -15.10
N GLU A 88 -25.80 -9.31 -15.23
CA GLU A 88 -26.44 -10.05 -14.15
C GLU A 88 -25.52 -11.21 -13.77
N GLY A 89 -25.05 -11.24 -12.52
CA GLY A 89 -24.08 -12.22 -12.04
C GLY A 89 -22.63 -11.75 -11.97
N ALA A 90 -22.30 -10.51 -12.37
CA ALA A 90 -20.99 -9.95 -12.11
C ALA A 90 -20.75 -9.88 -10.60
N GLY A 91 -19.80 -10.68 -10.12
CA GLY A 91 -19.49 -10.80 -8.70
C GLY A 91 -19.03 -9.48 -8.12
N ARG A 92 -19.57 -9.11 -6.94
CA ARG A 92 -19.09 -7.95 -6.17
C ARG A 92 -17.74 -8.22 -5.48
N GLU A 93 -16.96 -9.11 -6.04
CA GLU A 93 -15.70 -9.56 -5.43
C GLU A 93 -14.71 -8.40 -5.22
N TYR A 94 -14.57 -7.53 -6.21
CA TYR A 94 -13.71 -6.35 -6.10
C TYR A 94 -14.19 -5.37 -5.00
N GLU A 95 -15.50 -5.19 -4.87
CA GLU A 95 -16.08 -4.37 -3.80
C GLU A 95 -15.80 -4.95 -2.42
N TYR A 96 -16.00 -6.26 -2.25
CA TYR A 96 -15.67 -6.94 -0.98
C TYR A 96 -14.18 -6.88 -0.66
N ARG A 97 -13.31 -7.06 -1.65
CA ARG A 97 -11.86 -6.93 -1.46
C ARG A 97 -11.47 -5.51 -1.04
N ARG A 98 -12.05 -4.46 -1.64
CA ARG A 98 -11.84 -3.07 -1.23
C ARG A 98 -12.28 -2.83 0.20
N LEU A 99 -13.49 -3.26 0.57
CA LEU A 99 -14.00 -3.12 1.93
C LEU A 99 -13.15 -3.87 2.95
N SER A 100 -12.68 -5.07 2.60
CA SER A 100 -11.76 -5.85 3.44
C SER A 100 -10.45 -5.12 3.72
N VAL A 101 -9.84 -4.50 2.69
CA VAL A 101 -8.62 -3.72 2.84
C VAL A 101 -8.86 -2.47 3.69
N LEU A 102 -9.97 -1.75 3.48
CA LEU A 102 -10.33 -0.59 4.32
C LEU A 102 -10.55 -0.99 5.78
N GLY A 103 -11.24 -2.10 6.02
CA GLY A 103 -11.44 -2.64 7.37
C GLY A 103 -10.13 -3.07 8.04
N ALA A 104 -9.19 -3.63 7.28
CA ALA A 104 -7.87 -3.99 7.78
C ALA A 104 -7.00 -2.76 8.10
N LEU A 105 -7.09 -1.70 7.28
CA LEU A 105 -6.43 -0.42 7.53
C LEU A 105 -7.01 0.27 8.77
N ALA A 106 -8.34 0.38 8.86
CA ALA A 106 -9.01 0.99 9.99
C ALA A 106 -8.75 0.26 11.32
N GLY A 107 -8.60 -1.07 11.23
CA GLY A 107 -8.25 -1.93 12.38
C GLY A 107 -6.75 -2.02 12.70
N GLY A 108 -5.89 -1.26 12.03
CA GLY A 108 -4.44 -1.27 12.28
C GLY A 108 -3.74 -2.59 11.94
N ARG A 109 -4.35 -3.42 11.09
CA ARG A 109 -3.83 -4.75 10.72
C ARG A 109 -2.89 -4.74 9.51
N LEU A 110 -2.73 -3.59 8.84
CA LEU A 110 -1.85 -3.44 7.68
C LEU A 110 -0.75 -2.42 7.96
N ASN A 111 0.46 -2.74 7.51
CA ASN A 111 1.61 -1.84 7.48
C ASN A 111 1.76 -1.16 6.11
N ALA A 112 1.24 -1.79 5.07
CA ALA A 112 1.36 -1.30 3.70
C ALA A 112 0.10 -1.60 2.88
N VAL A 113 -0.21 -0.69 1.97
CA VAL A 113 -1.22 -0.88 0.93
C VAL A 113 -0.62 -0.52 -0.41
N CYS A 114 -0.71 -1.42 -1.38
CA CYS A 114 -0.31 -1.20 -2.76
C CYS A 114 -1.55 -0.88 -3.59
N VAL A 115 -1.52 0.25 -4.29
CA VAL A 115 -2.71 0.82 -4.94
C VAL A 115 -2.39 1.11 -6.40
N PRO A 116 -3.03 0.45 -7.36
CA PRO A 116 -2.99 0.87 -8.75
C PRO A 116 -3.48 2.31 -8.90
N ALA A 117 -2.85 3.10 -9.77
CA ALA A 117 -3.20 4.51 -9.96
C ALA A 117 -4.68 4.70 -10.31
N GLU A 118 -5.25 3.80 -11.09
CA GLU A 118 -6.68 3.80 -11.43
C GLU A 118 -7.60 3.64 -10.21
N ALA A 119 -7.18 2.86 -9.20
CA ALA A 119 -7.97 2.66 -7.98
C ALA A 119 -8.03 3.90 -7.09
N LEU A 120 -6.99 4.75 -7.13
CA LEU A 120 -6.97 6.04 -6.41
C LEU A 120 -7.92 7.07 -6.99
N LEU A 121 -8.18 7.00 -8.30
CA LEU A 121 -9.09 7.93 -8.99
C LEU A 121 -10.57 7.60 -8.73
N GLN A 122 -10.84 6.48 -8.07
CA GLN A 122 -12.19 6.01 -7.80
C GLN A 122 -12.66 6.43 -6.41
N TYR A 123 -13.94 6.79 -6.31
CA TYR A 123 -14.56 7.14 -5.04
C TYR A 123 -14.44 6.00 -4.03
N THR A 124 -14.13 6.37 -2.80
CA THR A 124 -14.05 5.47 -1.65
C THR A 124 -14.93 6.03 -0.53
N VAL A 125 -15.52 5.14 0.24
CA VAL A 125 -16.35 5.54 1.39
C VAL A 125 -15.51 6.34 2.38
N PRO A 126 -15.96 7.51 2.88
CA PRO A 126 -15.28 8.26 3.93
C PRO A 126 -15.07 7.41 5.19
N GLN A 127 -13.98 7.67 5.91
CA GLN A 127 -13.60 6.85 7.06
C GLN A 127 -14.65 6.83 8.17
N ASP A 128 -15.24 7.96 8.46
CA ASP A 128 -16.30 8.11 9.48
C ASP A 128 -17.59 7.36 9.11
N GLU A 129 -18.00 7.39 7.86
CA GLU A 129 -19.13 6.61 7.36
C GLU A 129 -18.81 5.10 7.37
N PHE A 130 -17.60 4.72 6.98
CA PHE A 130 -17.17 3.32 7.04
C PHE A 130 -17.21 2.79 8.46
N GLN A 131 -16.68 3.54 9.44
CA GLN A 131 -16.65 3.13 10.84
C GLN A 131 -18.05 3.03 11.46
N LYS A 132 -18.97 3.96 11.15
CA LYS A 132 -20.36 3.92 11.63
C LYS A 132 -21.13 2.70 11.14
N ASN A 133 -20.82 2.20 9.96
CA ASN A 133 -21.51 1.08 9.32
C ASN A 133 -20.76 -0.26 9.47
N THR A 134 -19.65 -0.30 10.22
CA THR A 134 -18.88 -1.51 10.48
C THR A 134 -19.34 -2.12 11.81
N LEU A 135 -19.89 -3.32 11.75
CA LEU A 135 -20.19 -4.12 12.94
C LEU A 135 -18.95 -4.92 13.33
N THR A 136 -18.51 -4.76 14.56
CA THR A 136 -17.50 -5.67 15.15
C THR A 136 -18.27 -6.82 15.80
N LEU A 137 -18.14 -8.00 15.21
CA LEU A 137 -18.68 -9.24 15.77
C LEU A 137 -17.68 -9.85 16.74
#